data_d92b94b756938890cfd2dfc7ec8ee70e
#
_entry.id   d92b94b756938890cfd2dfc7ec8ee70e
#
_cell.length_a   1.000
_cell.length_b   1.000
_cell.length_c   1.000
_cell.angle_alpha   90.00
_cell.angle_beta   90.00
_cell.angle_gamma   90.00
#
_symmetry.space_group_name_H-M   'P 1'
#
loop_
_entity.id
_entity.type
_entity.pdbx_description
1 polymer ?
#
loop_
_entity_poly.entity_id
_entity_poly.type
_entity_poly.pdbx_seq_one_letter_code
_entity_poly.pdbx_strand_id
1 'polypeptide(L)'
;SYTVDAILNEKKISVDVGFIVFNHQTYPNLINFFKEIDIEIEKSDMSFSVSVEDSNYEYCGKGLSGIFANKSNLFNIEFIKMFFDILKFYKTCDNISEIDQKITLDDFLKKNKWSRGFINYHIIPMVSAIWSMPPYEAGKMPMNFFLKFFQNHGLFKLKNRPQWYTVAQRSRAYVDKVLSLISGQYYKNYKIKSVKRISSGLQVYYGGNNEFFHY
;
A
#
# COMPACT_ATOMS: atom_id res chain seq x y z
N SER A 1 10.16 4.48 6.56
CA SER A 1 9.74 3.23 7.21
C SER A 1 9.81 3.34 8.72
N TYR A 2 8.95 2.63 9.39
CA TYR A 2 8.89 2.65 10.85
C TYR A 2 8.57 1.25 11.37
N THR A 3 9.40 0.74 12.27
CA THR A 3 9.23 -0.56 12.92
C THR A 3 8.95 -0.35 14.41
N VAL A 4 7.88 -0.93 14.91
CA VAL A 4 7.54 -0.94 16.34
C VAL A 4 7.82 -2.32 16.92
N ASP A 5 8.19 -2.36 18.19
CA ASP A 5 8.34 -3.60 18.93
C ASP A 5 7.09 -3.83 19.79
N ALA A 6 6.45 -4.96 19.63
CA ALA A 6 5.32 -5.42 20.42
C ALA A 6 5.69 -6.65 21.24
N ILE A 7 5.02 -6.87 22.36
CA ILE A 7 5.15 -8.09 23.16
C ILE A 7 3.90 -8.93 22.95
N LEU A 8 4.06 -10.13 22.41
CA LEU A 8 2.98 -11.09 22.23
C LEU A 8 3.40 -12.43 22.87
N ASN A 9 2.63 -12.91 23.82
CA ASN A 9 2.93 -14.15 24.57
C ASN A 9 4.38 -14.16 25.10
N GLU A 10 4.78 -13.08 25.78
CA GLU A 10 6.12 -12.87 26.35
C GLU A 10 7.28 -12.80 25.34
N LYS A 11 6.97 -12.88 24.07
CA LYS A 11 7.96 -12.75 22.99
C LYS A 11 7.94 -11.35 22.38
N LYS A 12 9.13 -10.78 22.23
CA LYS A 12 9.29 -9.51 21.48
C LYS A 12 9.16 -9.80 20.00
N ILE A 13 8.23 -9.09 19.35
CA ILE A 13 7.97 -9.17 17.92
C ILE A 13 8.12 -7.77 17.32
N SER A 14 8.97 -7.64 16.31
CA SER A 14 9.11 -6.40 15.55
C SER A 14 8.10 -6.37 14.40
N VAL A 15 7.34 -5.28 14.28
CA VAL A 15 6.29 -5.10 13.30
C VAL A 15 6.52 -3.81 12.51
N ASP A 16 6.56 -3.91 11.19
CA ASP A 16 6.60 -2.74 10.33
C ASP A 16 5.24 -2.08 10.23
N VAL A 17 5.20 -0.76 10.47
CA VAL A 17 4.02 0.08 10.36
C VAL A 17 4.28 1.18 9.33
N GLY A 18 3.83 0.98 8.11
CA GLY A 18 4.08 1.89 6.99
C GLY A 18 4.34 1.13 5.71
N PHE A 19 5.42 1.46 4.98
CA PHE A 19 5.81 0.73 3.78
C PHE A 19 6.38 -0.64 4.17
N ILE A 20 5.74 -1.72 3.73
CA ILE A 20 6.01 -3.07 4.22
C ILE A 20 6.49 -3.99 3.10
N VAL A 21 5.87 -3.92 1.91
CA VAL A 21 6.08 -4.87 0.82
C VAL A 21 6.45 -4.16 -0.48
N PHE A 22 7.26 -4.84 -1.29
CA PHE A 22 7.71 -4.38 -2.60
C PHE A 22 7.87 -5.57 -3.54
N ASN A 23 8.10 -5.31 -4.83
CA ASN A 23 8.36 -6.34 -5.81
C ASN A 23 9.40 -5.87 -6.84
N HIS A 24 9.99 -6.80 -7.57
CA HIS A 24 11.07 -6.49 -8.54
C HIS A 24 10.58 -5.65 -9.73
N GLN A 25 9.32 -5.76 -10.08
CA GLN A 25 8.77 -5.11 -11.27
C GLN A 25 8.54 -3.61 -11.06
N THR A 26 7.98 -3.23 -9.91
CA THR A 26 7.55 -1.84 -9.67
C THR A 26 8.50 -1.05 -8.79
N TYR A 27 9.50 -1.72 -8.15
CA TYR A 27 10.46 -1.10 -7.24
C TYR A 27 11.93 -1.37 -7.62
N PRO A 28 12.34 -1.21 -8.91
CA PRO A 28 13.70 -1.58 -9.33
C PRO A 28 14.78 -0.78 -8.60
N ASN A 29 14.56 0.51 -8.35
CA ASN A 29 15.51 1.36 -7.65
C ASN A 29 15.68 0.95 -6.19
N LEU A 30 14.58 0.57 -5.50
CA LEU A 30 14.64 0.09 -4.13
C LEU A 30 15.39 -1.25 -4.04
N ILE A 31 15.15 -2.15 -4.98
CA ILE A 31 15.88 -3.42 -5.06
C ILE A 31 17.38 -3.21 -5.28
N ASN A 32 17.75 -2.30 -6.18
CA ASN A 32 19.16 -1.96 -6.42
C ASN A 32 19.79 -1.34 -5.17
N PHE A 33 19.09 -0.41 -4.53
CA PHE A 33 19.54 0.19 -3.28
C PHE A 33 19.77 -0.87 -2.18
N PHE A 34 18.87 -1.81 -1.99
CA PHE A 34 19.06 -2.90 -1.03
C PHE A 34 20.25 -3.80 -1.35
N LYS A 35 20.52 -4.05 -2.64
CA LYS A 35 21.73 -4.77 -3.06
C LYS A 35 23.01 -3.98 -2.76
N GLU A 36 23.03 -2.69 -3.02
CA GLU A 36 24.19 -1.83 -2.78
C GLU A 36 24.59 -1.76 -1.30
N ILE A 37 23.59 -1.78 -0.41
CA ILE A 37 23.84 -1.73 1.04
C ILE A 37 23.76 -3.11 1.71
N ASP A 38 23.71 -4.19 0.95
CA ASP A 38 23.67 -5.57 1.44
C ASP A 38 22.52 -5.83 2.42
N ILE A 39 21.31 -5.52 2.01
CA ILE A 39 20.08 -5.81 2.77
C ILE A 39 19.40 -7.06 2.24
N GLU A 40 19.20 -8.02 3.13
CA GLU A 40 18.50 -9.26 2.84
C GLU A 40 17.00 -9.04 2.72
N ILE A 41 16.39 -9.64 1.68
CA ILE A 41 14.96 -9.60 1.42
C ILE A 41 14.38 -11.02 1.44
N GLU A 42 13.15 -11.17 1.92
CA GLU A 42 12.44 -12.44 1.97
C GLU A 42 11.12 -12.38 1.19
N LYS A 43 10.65 -13.52 0.71
CA LYS A 43 9.35 -13.63 0.03
C LYS A 43 8.22 -13.33 1.01
N SER A 44 7.25 -12.56 0.55
CA SER A 44 6.07 -12.19 1.30
C SER A 44 4.81 -12.40 0.47
N ASP A 45 3.67 -12.46 1.14
CA ASP A 45 2.36 -12.45 0.52
C ASP A 45 1.72 -11.07 0.71
N MET A 46 1.25 -10.47 -0.38
CA MET A 46 0.36 -9.34 -0.30
C MET A 46 -1.08 -9.84 -0.49
N SER A 47 -1.80 -9.99 0.59
CA SER A 47 -3.20 -10.40 0.61
C SER A 47 -4.07 -9.29 1.20
N PHE A 48 -5.33 -9.26 0.79
CA PHE A 48 -6.36 -8.38 1.31
C PHE A 48 -7.49 -9.24 1.86
N SER A 49 -7.91 -8.96 3.08
CA SER A 49 -9.04 -9.63 3.72
C SER A 49 -10.00 -8.60 4.29
N VAL A 50 -11.25 -8.97 4.34
CA VAL A 50 -12.34 -8.17 4.91
C VAL A 50 -13.07 -9.01 5.93
N SER A 51 -13.28 -8.43 7.10
CA SER A 51 -14.19 -8.93 8.14
C SER A 51 -15.10 -7.78 8.52
N VAL A 52 -16.40 -7.99 8.45
CA VAL A 52 -17.41 -6.97 8.77
C VAL A 52 -17.99 -7.28 10.12
N GLU A 53 -17.78 -6.39 11.07
CA GLU A 53 -18.33 -6.48 12.43
C GLU A 53 -19.85 -6.61 12.36
N ASP A 54 -20.43 -7.38 13.27
CA ASP A 54 -21.86 -7.68 13.35
C ASP A 54 -22.46 -8.42 12.13
N SER A 55 -21.64 -8.98 11.25
CA SER A 55 -22.08 -9.79 10.14
C SER A 55 -21.17 -11.01 9.94
N ASN A 56 -21.72 -12.06 9.29
CA ASN A 56 -20.92 -13.20 8.87
C ASN A 56 -20.14 -12.93 7.55
N TYR A 57 -19.89 -11.66 7.23
CA TYR A 57 -19.26 -11.26 5.98
C TYR A 57 -17.75 -11.22 6.16
N GLU A 58 -17.11 -12.35 5.82
CA GLU A 58 -15.67 -12.49 5.98
C GLU A 58 -15.09 -13.24 4.79
N TYR A 59 -13.99 -12.70 4.22
CA TYR A 59 -13.28 -13.35 3.13
C TYR A 59 -11.84 -12.83 3.01
N CYS A 60 -11.01 -13.61 2.30
CA CYS A 60 -9.65 -13.24 1.93
C CYS A 60 -9.45 -13.38 0.41
N GLY A 61 -8.76 -12.43 -0.19
CA GLY A 61 -8.45 -12.41 -1.63
C GLY A 61 -7.41 -13.45 -2.08
N LYS A 62 -7.01 -14.40 -1.24
CA LYS A 62 -6.02 -15.44 -1.54
C LYS A 62 -6.68 -16.64 -2.27
N GLY A 63 -7.17 -16.39 -3.49
CA GLY A 63 -7.80 -17.42 -4.32
C GLY A 63 -9.21 -17.81 -3.87
N LEU A 64 -9.79 -18.82 -4.53
CA LEU A 64 -11.17 -19.27 -4.24
C LEU A 64 -11.31 -19.81 -2.81
N SER A 65 -10.31 -20.51 -2.30
CA SER A 65 -10.33 -21.02 -0.92
C SER A 65 -10.41 -19.91 0.13
N GLY A 66 -9.75 -18.77 -0.11
CA GLY A 66 -9.85 -17.61 0.76
C GLY A 66 -11.18 -16.88 0.63
N ILE A 67 -11.68 -16.71 -0.59
CA ILE A 67 -12.98 -16.07 -0.85
C ILE A 67 -14.12 -16.84 -0.20
N PHE A 68 -14.09 -18.15 -0.24
CA PHE A 68 -15.10 -19.04 0.33
C PHE A 68 -14.65 -19.74 1.61
N ALA A 69 -13.71 -19.13 2.36
CA ALA A 69 -13.25 -19.64 3.67
C ALA A 69 -14.43 -19.77 4.63
N ASN A 70 -15.31 -18.78 4.65
CA ASN A 70 -16.60 -18.88 5.30
C ASN A 70 -17.60 -19.54 4.30
N LYS A 71 -17.97 -20.79 4.56
CA LYS A 71 -18.85 -21.57 3.68
C LYS A 71 -20.26 -20.97 3.54
N SER A 72 -20.72 -20.17 4.51
CA SER A 72 -22.01 -19.46 4.41
C SER A 72 -22.06 -18.48 3.24
N ASN A 73 -20.91 -17.98 2.79
CA ASN A 73 -20.81 -17.09 1.65
C ASN A 73 -21.29 -17.72 0.35
N LEU A 74 -21.23 -19.06 0.23
CA LEU A 74 -21.76 -19.80 -0.95
C LEU A 74 -23.27 -19.68 -1.11
N PHE A 75 -23.98 -19.42 -0.01
CA PHE A 75 -25.45 -19.29 0.01
C PHE A 75 -25.89 -17.82 0.11
N ASN A 76 -24.95 -16.88 0.18
CA ASN A 76 -25.24 -15.46 0.27
C ASN A 76 -25.26 -14.84 -1.15
N ILE A 77 -26.45 -14.52 -1.64
CA ILE A 77 -26.62 -13.95 -2.97
C ILE A 77 -25.89 -12.63 -3.16
N GLU A 78 -25.85 -11.78 -2.13
CA GLU A 78 -25.12 -10.51 -2.19
C GLU A 78 -23.61 -10.72 -2.28
N PHE A 79 -23.08 -11.71 -1.56
CA PHE A 79 -21.70 -12.10 -1.65
C PHE A 79 -21.34 -12.63 -3.05
N ILE A 80 -22.19 -13.48 -3.61
CA ILE A 80 -21.99 -14.01 -4.97
C ILE A 80 -22.02 -12.88 -6.01
N LYS A 81 -22.94 -11.93 -5.89
CA LYS A 81 -22.97 -10.73 -6.74
C LYS A 81 -21.69 -9.93 -6.62
N MET A 82 -21.22 -9.67 -5.38
CA MET A 82 -19.95 -8.99 -5.14
C MET A 82 -18.79 -9.69 -5.82
N PHE A 83 -18.69 -11.02 -5.70
CA PHE A 83 -17.63 -11.80 -6.33
C PHE A 83 -17.61 -11.63 -7.85
N PHE A 84 -18.75 -11.71 -8.52
CA PHE A 84 -18.82 -11.47 -9.97
C PHE A 84 -18.51 -10.02 -10.34
N ASP A 85 -18.93 -9.06 -9.53
CA ASP A 85 -18.57 -7.66 -9.72
C ASP A 85 -17.07 -7.41 -9.58
N ILE A 86 -16.38 -8.08 -8.66
CA ILE A 86 -14.91 -8.02 -8.56
C ILE A 86 -14.28 -8.47 -9.88
N LEU A 87 -14.67 -9.61 -10.40
CA LEU A 87 -14.13 -10.15 -11.65
C LEU A 87 -14.40 -9.21 -12.83
N LYS A 88 -15.63 -8.71 -12.94
CA LYS A 88 -16.04 -7.76 -13.97
C LYS A 88 -15.27 -6.45 -13.86
N PHE A 89 -15.15 -5.88 -12.66
CA PHE A 89 -14.43 -4.64 -12.41
C PHE A 89 -12.96 -4.76 -12.80
N TYR A 90 -12.29 -5.82 -12.35
CA TYR A 90 -10.88 -6.04 -12.66
C TYR A 90 -10.66 -6.15 -14.16
N LYS A 91 -11.48 -6.95 -14.87
CA LYS A 91 -11.39 -7.07 -16.32
C LYS A 91 -11.67 -5.75 -17.03
N THR A 92 -12.64 -4.97 -16.55
CA THR A 92 -12.98 -3.66 -17.15
C THR A 92 -11.84 -2.68 -16.95
N CYS A 93 -11.32 -2.55 -15.72
CA CYS A 93 -10.29 -1.58 -15.37
C CYS A 93 -8.91 -1.91 -15.95
N ASP A 94 -8.57 -3.19 -16.11
CA ASP A 94 -7.31 -3.61 -16.72
C ASP A 94 -7.20 -3.18 -18.20
N ASN A 95 -8.34 -3.01 -18.88
CA ASN A 95 -8.41 -2.61 -20.30
C ASN A 95 -8.61 -1.09 -20.51
N ILE A 96 -8.73 -0.30 -19.46
CA ILE A 96 -8.84 1.17 -19.60
C ILE A 96 -7.44 1.75 -19.74
N SER A 97 -7.14 2.30 -20.92
CA SER A 97 -5.85 2.99 -21.18
C SER A 97 -5.88 4.44 -20.71
N GLU A 98 -7.02 5.12 -20.87
CA GLU A 98 -7.19 6.53 -20.53
C GLU A 98 -8.57 6.79 -19.95
N ILE A 99 -8.64 7.70 -18.98
CA ILE A 99 -9.86 8.19 -18.38
C ILE A 99 -9.68 9.68 -18.04
N ASP A 100 -10.76 10.45 -18.12
CA ASP A 100 -10.75 11.86 -17.73
C ASP A 100 -10.26 12.01 -16.28
N GLN A 101 -9.29 12.91 -16.08
CA GLN A 101 -8.65 13.16 -14.80
C GLN A 101 -9.61 13.70 -13.74
N LYS A 102 -10.75 14.27 -14.15
CA LYS A 102 -11.78 14.81 -13.25
C LYS A 102 -12.71 13.74 -12.67
N ILE A 103 -12.74 12.55 -13.27
CA ILE A 103 -13.63 11.46 -12.80
C ILE A 103 -13.05 10.89 -11.51
N THR A 104 -13.88 10.82 -10.48
CA THR A 104 -13.56 10.14 -9.22
C THR A 104 -13.94 8.66 -9.27
N LEU A 105 -13.43 7.88 -8.31
CA LEU A 105 -13.85 6.49 -8.13
C LEU A 105 -15.36 6.39 -7.92
N ASP A 106 -15.94 7.26 -7.11
CA ASP A 106 -17.40 7.32 -6.88
C ASP A 106 -18.19 7.57 -8.16
N ASP A 107 -17.73 8.49 -9.02
CA ASP A 107 -18.40 8.77 -10.30
C ASP A 107 -18.39 7.55 -11.21
N PHE A 108 -17.22 6.87 -11.25
CA PHE A 108 -17.07 5.64 -12.02
C PHE A 108 -17.97 4.52 -11.49
N LEU A 109 -18.02 4.34 -10.18
CA LEU A 109 -18.87 3.31 -9.56
C LEU A 109 -20.35 3.58 -9.77
N LYS A 110 -20.81 4.81 -9.61
CA LYS A 110 -22.21 5.21 -9.84
C LYS A 110 -22.66 4.98 -11.28
N LYS A 111 -21.81 5.33 -12.25
CA LYS A 111 -22.12 5.18 -13.68
C LYS A 111 -22.35 3.73 -14.09
N ASN A 112 -21.66 2.78 -13.48
CA ASN A 112 -21.64 1.38 -13.93
C ASN A 112 -22.52 0.41 -13.11
N LYS A 113 -23.30 0.90 -12.16
CA LYS A 113 -24.31 0.12 -11.37
C LYS A 113 -23.74 -1.14 -10.72
N TRP A 114 -22.67 -1.00 -9.95
CA TRP A 114 -22.10 -2.09 -9.16
C TRP A 114 -22.95 -2.44 -7.93
N SER A 115 -22.87 -3.67 -7.45
CA SER A 115 -23.59 -4.08 -6.23
C SER A 115 -23.08 -3.33 -5.00
N ARG A 116 -23.96 -3.17 -4.01
CA ARG A 116 -23.58 -2.56 -2.72
C ARG A 116 -22.47 -3.36 -2.02
N GLY A 117 -22.55 -4.69 -2.08
CA GLY A 117 -21.51 -5.57 -1.52
C GLY A 117 -20.13 -5.29 -2.13
N PHE A 118 -20.05 -5.13 -3.47
CA PHE A 118 -18.79 -4.77 -4.13
C PHE A 118 -18.25 -3.42 -3.68
N ILE A 119 -19.11 -2.40 -3.60
CA ILE A 119 -18.67 -1.05 -3.21
C ILE A 119 -18.24 -1.04 -1.74
N ASN A 120 -19.10 -1.51 -0.83
CA ASN A 120 -18.92 -1.32 0.61
C ASN A 120 -17.99 -2.34 1.25
N TYR A 121 -17.87 -3.56 0.67
CA TYR A 121 -17.12 -4.65 1.29
C TYR A 121 -15.91 -5.10 0.46
N HIS A 122 -15.64 -4.46 -0.68
CA HIS A 122 -14.45 -4.76 -1.47
C HIS A 122 -13.68 -3.50 -1.84
N ILE A 123 -14.23 -2.67 -2.76
CA ILE A 123 -13.42 -1.62 -3.38
C ILE A 123 -13.09 -0.47 -2.42
N ILE A 124 -14.05 0.03 -1.67
CA ILE A 124 -13.82 1.11 -0.70
C ILE A 124 -12.89 0.66 0.44
N PRO A 125 -13.10 -0.51 1.10
CA PRO A 125 -12.16 -1.00 2.10
C PRO A 125 -10.75 -1.23 1.56
N MET A 126 -10.61 -1.74 0.33
CA MET A 126 -9.31 -1.95 -0.30
C MET A 126 -8.57 -0.62 -0.54
N VAL A 127 -9.25 0.38 -1.08
CA VAL A 127 -8.68 1.73 -1.27
C VAL A 127 -8.30 2.34 0.08
N SER A 128 -9.17 2.24 1.07
CA SER A 128 -8.90 2.73 2.42
C SER A 128 -7.67 2.08 3.04
N ALA A 129 -7.51 0.77 2.90
CA ALA A 129 -6.37 0.03 3.43
C ALA A 129 -5.06 0.40 2.72
N ILE A 130 -5.06 0.51 1.38
CA ILE A 130 -3.84 0.81 0.60
C ILE A 130 -3.32 2.21 0.91
N TRP A 131 -4.19 3.20 1.03
CA TRP A 131 -3.79 4.60 1.23
C TRP A 131 -3.99 5.13 2.65
N SER A 132 -4.34 4.24 3.61
CA SER A 132 -4.57 4.61 5.01
C SER A 132 -5.51 5.80 5.17
N MET A 133 -6.58 5.82 4.37
CA MET A 133 -7.57 6.88 4.36
C MET A 133 -8.93 6.39 4.88
N PRO A 134 -9.76 7.27 5.46
CA PRO A 134 -11.08 6.87 5.90
C PRO A 134 -12.00 6.53 4.70
N PRO A 135 -12.96 5.59 4.87
CA PRO A 135 -13.83 5.13 3.77
C PRO A 135 -14.58 6.24 3.02
N TYR A 136 -14.98 7.31 3.71
CA TYR A 136 -15.71 8.43 3.10
C TYR A 136 -14.83 9.31 2.19
N GLU A 137 -13.50 9.19 2.27
CA GLU A 137 -12.56 9.85 1.37
C GLU A 137 -12.16 8.96 0.19
N ALA A 138 -12.21 7.64 0.35
CA ALA A 138 -11.75 6.69 -0.65
C ALA A 138 -12.44 6.87 -2.01
N GLY A 139 -13.73 7.13 -2.01
CA GLY A 139 -14.51 7.36 -3.22
C GLY A 139 -14.16 8.64 -3.98
N LYS A 140 -13.59 9.65 -3.29
CA LYS A 140 -13.16 10.92 -3.91
C LYS A 140 -11.83 10.82 -4.65
N MET A 141 -11.15 9.67 -4.56
CA MET A 141 -9.89 9.44 -5.26
C MET A 141 -10.06 9.61 -6.78
N PRO A 142 -9.14 10.31 -7.46
CA PRO A 142 -9.14 10.38 -8.92
C PRO A 142 -9.02 8.99 -9.55
N MET A 143 -9.95 8.63 -10.43
CA MET A 143 -10.01 7.30 -11.03
C MET A 143 -8.76 6.97 -11.87
N ASN A 144 -8.17 7.95 -12.54
CA ASN A 144 -6.93 7.77 -13.30
C ASN A 144 -5.75 7.37 -12.41
N PHE A 145 -5.65 7.94 -11.19
CA PHE A 145 -4.62 7.59 -10.22
C PHE A 145 -4.83 6.16 -9.71
N PHE A 146 -6.06 5.81 -9.35
CA PHE A 146 -6.44 4.46 -8.96
C PHE A 146 -6.07 3.43 -10.04
N LEU A 147 -6.47 3.67 -11.30
CA LEU A 147 -6.18 2.77 -12.42
C LEU A 147 -4.69 2.55 -12.62
N LYS A 148 -3.90 3.63 -12.71
CA LYS A 148 -2.45 3.55 -12.90
C LYS A 148 -1.77 2.78 -11.78
N PHE A 149 -2.18 3.01 -10.54
CA PHE A 149 -1.61 2.30 -9.41
C PHE A 149 -1.91 0.79 -9.49
N PHE A 150 -3.17 0.42 -9.70
CA PHE A 150 -3.56 -0.99 -9.76
C PHE A 150 -2.96 -1.72 -10.96
N GLN A 151 -2.90 -1.08 -12.13
CA GLN A 151 -2.26 -1.63 -13.33
C GLN A 151 -0.76 -1.83 -13.12
N ASN A 152 -0.05 -0.83 -12.63
CA ASN A 152 1.39 -0.90 -12.37
C ASN A 152 1.74 -2.01 -11.37
N HIS A 153 0.93 -2.19 -10.33
CA HIS A 153 1.15 -3.21 -9.30
C HIS A 153 0.56 -4.58 -9.66
N GLY A 154 -0.07 -4.72 -10.84
CA GLY A 154 -0.68 -5.97 -11.29
C GLY A 154 -1.85 -6.43 -10.41
N LEU A 155 -2.55 -5.50 -9.73
CA LEU A 155 -3.60 -5.81 -8.78
C LEU A 155 -4.89 -6.28 -9.46
N PHE A 156 -5.12 -5.91 -10.71
CA PHE A 156 -6.25 -6.42 -11.52
C PHE A 156 -6.02 -7.84 -12.02
N LYS A 157 -4.78 -8.33 -12.01
CA LYS A 157 -4.46 -9.67 -12.50
C LYS A 157 -4.92 -10.74 -11.51
N LEU A 158 -5.62 -11.75 -12.01
CA LEU A 158 -6.03 -12.92 -11.21
C LEU A 158 -4.95 -14.01 -11.20
N LYS A 159 -4.10 -14.04 -12.24
CA LYS A 159 -2.98 -14.98 -12.40
C LYS A 159 -1.71 -14.21 -12.71
N ASN A 160 -0.55 -14.85 -12.51
CA ASN A 160 0.76 -14.28 -12.79
C ASN A 160 0.99 -12.92 -12.09
N ARG A 161 0.53 -12.80 -10.84
CA ARG A 161 0.82 -11.66 -9.99
C ARG A 161 2.30 -11.60 -9.67
N PRO A 162 2.89 -10.40 -9.52
CA PRO A 162 4.28 -10.28 -9.11
C PRO A 162 4.50 -10.93 -7.74
N GLN A 163 5.65 -11.57 -7.56
CA GLN A 163 6.08 -12.03 -6.23
C GLN A 163 6.41 -10.81 -5.37
N TRP A 164 5.80 -10.73 -4.22
CA TRP A 164 6.07 -9.68 -3.23
C TRP A 164 7.18 -10.10 -2.28
N TYR A 165 7.88 -9.11 -1.77
CA TYR A 165 9.00 -9.27 -0.84
C TYR A 165 8.87 -8.27 0.30
N THR A 166 9.53 -8.58 1.39
CA THR A 166 9.74 -7.68 2.53
C THR A 166 11.21 -7.74 2.96
N VAL A 167 11.62 -6.84 3.83
CA VAL A 167 12.98 -6.90 4.42
C VAL A 167 13.01 -7.97 5.50
N ALA A 168 13.98 -8.90 5.42
CA ALA A 168 14.05 -10.07 6.30
C ALA A 168 14.04 -9.74 7.80
N GLN A 169 14.73 -8.67 8.19
CA GLN A 169 14.81 -8.20 9.58
C GLN A 169 13.96 -6.95 9.85
N ARG A 170 12.91 -6.74 9.08
CA ARG A 170 12.05 -5.55 9.10
C ARG A 170 12.74 -4.30 8.58
N SER A 171 11.96 -3.26 8.38
CA SER A 171 12.43 -1.99 7.81
C SER A 171 13.52 -1.30 8.63
N ARG A 172 13.58 -1.54 9.93
CA ARG A 172 14.63 -1.01 10.80
C ARG A 172 16.02 -1.41 10.31
N ALA A 173 16.20 -2.62 9.80
CA ALA A 173 17.50 -3.13 9.36
C ALA A 173 18.16 -2.24 8.30
N TYR A 174 17.43 -1.84 7.26
CA TYR A 174 18.03 -0.96 6.25
C TYR A 174 18.19 0.47 6.73
N VAL A 175 17.36 0.96 7.65
CA VAL A 175 17.54 2.28 8.26
C VAL A 175 18.83 2.30 9.07
N ASP A 176 19.06 1.31 9.92
CA ASP A 176 20.28 1.20 10.73
C ASP A 176 21.52 1.02 9.86
N LYS A 177 21.43 0.21 8.81
CA LYS A 177 22.50 0.03 7.83
C LYS A 177 22.87 1.36 7.14
N VAL A 178 21.90 2.11 6.65
CA VAL A 178 22.13 3.42 6.03
C VAL A 178 22.79 4.36 7.04
N LEU A 179 22.30 4.43 8.28
CA LEU A 179 22.88 5.26 9.30
C LEU A 179 24.34 4.89 9.60
N SER A 180 24.69 3.61 9.57
CA SER A 180 26.06 3.14 9.76
C SER A 180 27.02 3.50 8.60
N LEU A 181 26.48 3.76 7.41
CA LEU A 181 27.24 4.15 6.21
C LEU A 181 27.43 5.67 6.10
N ILE A 182 26.69 6.45 6.86
CA ILE A 182 26.83 7.92 6.86
C ILE A 182 28.07 8.31 7.65
N SER A 183 29.04 8.89 6.98
CA SER A 183 30.26 9.41 7.59
C SER A 183 30.08 10.77 8.27
N GLY A 184 29.00 11.47 7.99
CA GLY A 184 28.65 12.77 8.54
C GLY A 184 27.80 12.70 9.81
N GLN A 185 27.45 13.84 10.33
CA GLN A 185 26.54 13.97 11.45
C GLN A 185 25.09 13.84 10.94
N TYR A 186 24.22 13.19 11.72
CA TYR A 186 22.79 13.19 11.48
C TYR A 186 22.04 13.64 12.72
N TYR A 187 20.97 14.40 12.50
CA TYR A 187 20.21 15.03 13.57
C TYR A 187 18.81 14.45 13.63
N LYS A 188 18.41 13.97 14.81
CA LYS A 188 17.03 13.47 15.08
C LYS A 188 16.21 14.57 15.76
N ASN A 189 14.90 14.50 15.57
CA ASN A 189 13.91 15.38 16.23
C ASN A 189 14.01 16.87 15.86
N TYR A 190 14.63 17.18 14.74
CA TYR A 190 14.68 18.54 14.20
C TYR A 190 13.41 18.82 13.39
N LYS A 191 12.66 19.81 13.83
CA LYS A 191 11.48 20.28 13.08
C LYS A 191 11.94 21.23 11.97
N ILE A 192 12.18 20.70 10.79
CA ILE A 192 12.56 21.51 9.62
C ILE A 192 11.35 22.33 9.19
N LYS A 193 11.54 23.66 9.06
CA LYS A 193 10.52 24.61 8.61
C LYS A 193 10.60 24.89 7.12
N SER A 194 11.81 25.05 6.60
CA SER A 194 12.05 25.27 5.19
C SER A 194 13.46 24.87 4.78
N VAL A 195 13.61 24.55 3.49
CA VAL A 195 14.90 24.29 2.85
C VAL A 195 14.97 25.19 1.61
N LYS A 196 16.03 25.98 1.48
CA LYS A 196 16.29 26.82 0.30
C LYS A 196 17.56 26.38 -0.38
N ARG A 197 17.51 26.21 -1.69
CA ARG A 197 18.73 26.02 -2.50
C ARG A 197 19.37 27.36 -2.75
N ILE A 198 20.67 27.47 -2.50
CA ILE A 198 21.50 28.64 -2.77
C ILE A 198 22.66 28.21 -3.66
N SER A 199 23.42 29.16 -4.19
CA SER A 199 24.53 28.90 -5.13
C SER A 199 25.63 27.99 -4.56
N SER A 200 25.83 28.00 -3.23
CA SER A 200 26.86 27.24 -2.55
C SER A 200 26.38 26.05 -1.73
N GLY A 201 25.09 25.64 -1.89
CA GLY A 201 24.55 24.51 -1.13
C GLY A 201 23.10 24.65 -0.75
N LEU A 202 22.75 24.19 0.44
CA LEU A 202 21.40 24.24 1.00
C LEU A 202 21.39 25.04 2.29
N GLN A 203 20.40 25.91 2.42
CA GLN A 203 20.10 26.60 3.67
C GLN A 203 18.89 25.96 4.32
N VAL A 204 19.05 25.41 5.51
CA VAL A 204 17.99 24.71 6.26
C VAL A 204 17.58 25.54 7.47
N TYR A 205 16.29 25.79 7.61
CA TYR A 205 15.69 26.49 8.75
C TYR A 205 14.97 25.49 9.65
N TYR A 206 15.35 25.43 10.91
CA TYR A 206 14.72 24.55 11.90
C TYR A 206 14.65 25.24 13.27
N GLY A 207 13.63 25.00 14.06
CA GLY A 207 13.53 25.36 15.46
C GLY A 207 13.85 26.83 15.84
N GLY A 208 13.97 27.75 14.88
CA GLY A 208 14.45 29.13 15.11
C GLY A 208 15.93 29.36 14.72
N ASN A 209 16.65 28.30 14.38
CA ASN A 209 18.04 28.35 13.95
C ASN A 209 18.17 28.18 12.43
N ASN A 210 19.25 28.68 11.88
CA ASN A 210 19.64 28.53 10.47
C ASN A 210 20.94 27.75 10.40
N GLU A 211 20.99 26.72 9.58
CA GLU A 211 22.23 26.04 9.25
C GLU A 211 22.47 26.04 7.75
N PHE A 212 23.73 26.11 7.37
CA PHE A 212 24.20 26.08 6.00
C PHE A 212 24.89 24.73 5.73
N PHE A 213 24.44 24.02 4.69
CA PHE A 213 25.09 22.82 4.21
C PHE A 213 25.68 23.09 2.82
N HIS A 214 26.97 22.88 2.68
CA HIS A 214 27.67 22.90 1.39
C HIS A 214 27.68 21.51 0.78
N TYR A 215 27.64 21.41 -0.54
CA TYR A 215 27.82 20.17 -1.31
C TYR A 215 28.92 20.33 -2.33
#